data_49171cd2218794b94a99492b6482d7e2
#
_entry.id   49171cd2218794b94a99492b6482d7e2
#
_cell.length_a   1.000
_cell.length_b   1.000
_cell.length_c   1.000
_cell.angle_alpha   90.00
_cell.angle_beta   90.00
_cell.angle_gamma   90.00
#
_symmetry.space_group_name_H-M   'P 1'
#
loop_
_entity.id
_entity.type
_entity.pdbx_description
1 polymer ?
#
loop_
_entity_poly.entity_id
_entity_poly.type
_entity_poly.pdbx_seq_one_letter_code
_entity_poly.pdbx_strand_id
1 'polypeptide(L)'
;MTARAIDEPHRVSSQLELLFDLTFVVAVAAVTAQLAHAVAAGHGLTGLVPFLQVFFAIWWAWMNFTWFASSYDTDDVLYRLLTMVQMGGVLTLAAGVPAAADHSDYGIVTLGYIIMRIGLVAQWVRAGLEDPAGRRTALRYAAGITVLQVGWVLRLVLADTGVLPESAWLPAFVCLVVLELAVPRWAERVRSTNWHPHHIAERYGLFTIILLGESVLAASRGVAGALEAAEIKASFVVIAVCALVLLFALWWLYFLTEAGEGLSDRRDRSYLWGYGHYVIFAALAALGAGLEVAVEQSGHAVAASPSALGYAVAIPTGVYLAMLWALHRLITAEPVIRPVPALGGVVAVLALPLAAPAIGVAAVVGAITAVCVLLVAVTITTARRASRQEAA
;
A
#
# COMPACT_ATOMS: atom_id res chain seq x y z
N MET A 1 -8.57 22.02 19.57
CA MET A 1 -8.15 20.63 19.24
C MET A 1 -7.60 20.00 20.50
N THR A 2 -8.23 18.92 20.97
CA THR A 2 -7.77 18.15 22.14
C THR A 2 -7.48 16.74 21.68
N ALA A 3 -6.47 16.08 22.30
CA ALA A 3 -6.19 14.69 22.00
C ALA A 3 -7.38 13.81 22.39
N ARG A 4 -7.73 12.82 21.57
CA ARG A 4 -8.79 11.86 21.83
C ARG A 4 -8.39 10.88 22.94
N ALA A 5 -9.38 10.25 23.57
CA ALA A 5 -9.11 9.20 24.56
C ALA A 5 -8.61 7.92 23.87
N ILE A 6 -7.60 7.27 24.46
CA ILE A 6 -7.02 6.03 23.90
C ILE A 6 -8.01 4.86 23.98
N ASP A 7 -8.87 4.90 24.98
CA ASP A 7 -9.86 3.88 25.33
C ASP A 7 -11.29 4.25 24.92
N GLU A 8 -11.41 5.16 23.94
CA GLU A 8 -12.71 5.58 23.42
C GLU A 8 -13.47 4.37 22.83
N PRO A 9 -14.68 4.05 23.37
CA PRO A 9 -15.42 2.90 22.85
C PRO A 9 -15.94 3.20 21.42
N HIS A 10 -15.88 2.19 20.55
CA HIS A 10 -16.41 2.25 19.17
C HIS A 10 -15.82 3.37 18.30
N ARG A 11 -14.51 3.62 18.41
CA ARG A 11 -13.81 4.56 17.54
C ARG A 11 -13.75 3.99 16.10
N VAL A 12 -14.67 4.45 15.26
CA VAL A 12 -14.75 4.13 13.83
C VAL A 12 -14.23 5.27 12.98
N SER A 13 -13.90 4.99 11.72
CA SER A 13 -13.46 5.99 10.75
C SER A 13 -14.59 6.99 10.45
N SER A 14 -14.27 8.28 10.43
CA SER A 14 -15.21 9.34 10.10
C SER A 14 -15.48 9.40 8.58
N GLN A 15 -16.59 10.05 8.18
CA GLN A 15 -16.90 10.24 6.75
C GLN A 15 -15.82 11.02 6.02
N LEU A 16 -15.18 11.98 6.67
CA LEU A 16 -14.07 12.75 6.11
C LEU A 16 -12.82 11.87 5.88
N GLU A 17 -12.52 10.98 6.83
CA GLU A 17 -11.43 10.03 6.71
C GLU A 17 -11.67 9.03 5.56
N LEU A 18 -12.92 8.56 5.38
CA LEU A 18 -13.29 7.71 4.25
C LEU A 18 -13.14 8.43 2.90
N LEU A 19 -13.57 9.70 2.83
CA LEU A 19 -13.37 10.52 1.62
C LEU A 19 -11.88 10.76 1.35
N PHE A 20 -11.09 10.99 2.39
CA PHE A 20 -9.64 11.11 2.28
C PHE A 20 -9.02 9.82 1.67
N ASP A 21 -9.39 8.65 2.19
CA ASP A 21 -8.91 7.37 1.68
C ASP A 21 -9.28 7.16 0.20
N LEU A 22 -10.52 7.49 -0.17
CA LEU A 22 -11.00 7.40 -1.56
C LEU A 22 -10.21 8.31 -2.52
N THR A 23 -9.73 9.47 -2.05
CA THR A 23 -8.91 10.36 -2.87
C THR A 23 -7.59 9.70 -3.27
N PHE A 24 -7.02 8.85 -2.42
CA PHE A 24 -5.78 8.12 -2.70
C PHE A 24 -5.94 7.05 -3.80
N VAL A 25 -7.15 6.56 -4.06
CA VAL A 25 -7.43 5.64 -5.18
C VAL A 25 -6.90 6.21 -6.49
N VAL A 26 -7.08 7.52 -6.72
CA VAL A 26 -6.64 8.17 -7.98
C VAL A 26 -5.11 8.09 -8.14
N ALA A 27 -4.36 8.33 -7.06
CA ALA A 27 -2.90 8.27 -7.10
C ALA A 27 -2.40 6.81 -7.23
N VAL A 28 -3.04 5.87 -6.52
CA VAL A 28 -2.75 4.43 -6.64
C VAL A 28 -3.03 3.94 -8.06
N ALA A 29 -4.20 4.29 -8.64
CA ALA A 29 -4.56 3.93 -10.01
C ALA A 29 -3.52 4.45 -11.03
N ALA A 30 -3.08 5.71 -10.87
CA ALA A 30 -2.09 6.30 -11.75
C ALA A 30 -0.75 5.55 -11.71
N VAL A 31 -0.23 5.25 -10.52
CA VAL A 31 1.06 4.56 -10.39
C VAL A 31 0.97 3.08 -10.79
N THR A 32 -0.16 2.42 -10.56
CA THR A 32 -0.44 1.05 -11.01
C THR A 32 -0.47 0.96 -12.54
N ALA A 33 -1.15 1.90 -13.21
CA ALA A 33 -1.21 1.96 -14.67
C ALA A 33 0.18 2.16 -15.29
N GLN A 34 1.04 3.01 -14.72
CA GLN A 34 2.40 3.18 -15.23
C GLN A 34 3.25 1.93 -15.07
N LEU A 35 3.10 1.21 -13.96
CA LEU A 35 3.78 -0.09 -13.79
C LEU A 35 3.26 -1.12 -14.81
N ALA A 36 1.95 -1.17 -15.05
CA ALA A 36 1.36 -2.05 -16.07
C ALA A 36 1.93 -1.74 -17.45
N HIS A 37 2.02 -0.46 -17.84
CA HIS A 37 2.66 -0.02 -19.08
C HIS A 37 4.12 -0.52 -19.20
N ALA A 38 4.92 -0.35 -18.15
CA ALA A 38 6.29 -0.80 -18.13
C ALA A 38 6.40 -2.34 -18.24
N VAL A 39 5.51 -3.08 -17.59
CA VAL A 39 5.43 -4.55 -17.68
C VAL A 39 5.05 -4.98 -19.09
N ALA A 40 4.04 -4.40 -19.70
CA ALA A 40 3.58 -4.71 -21.06
C ALA A 40 4.68 -4.46 -22.10
N ALA A 41 5.46 -3.38 -21.92
CA ALA A 41 6.61 -3.03 -22.76
C ALA A 41 7.85 -3.91 -22.52
N GLY A 42 7.82 -4.86 -21.57
CA GLY A 42 8.96 -5.71 -21.22
C GLY A 42 10.02 -5.04 -20.30
N HIS A 43 9.72 -3.87 -19.78
CA HIS A 43 10.60 -3.05 -18.93
C HIS A 43 10.18 -3.04 -17.45
N GLY A 44 9.46 -4.08 -16.97
CA GLY A 44 8.89 -4.13 -15.64
C GLY A 44 9.88 -3.89 -14.50
N LEU A 45 11.13 -4.39 -14.61
CA LEU A 45 12.15 -4.17 -13.57
C LEU A 45 12.61 -2.70 -13.49
N THR A 46 12.76 -2.01 -14.61
CA THR A 46 13.12 -0.58 -14.63
C THR A 46 11.97 0.30 -14.18
N GLY A 47 10.71 -0.07 -14.50
CA GLY A 47 9.51 0.60 -14.02
C GLY A 47 9.26 0.43 -12.51
N LEU A 48 9.85 -0.61 -11.89
CA LEU A 48 9.64 -0.88 -10.46
C LEU A 48 10.23 0.22 -9.56
N VAL A 49 11.36 0.82 -9.93
CA VAL A 49 12.01 1.86 -9.10
C VAL A 49 11.13 3.11 -9.00
N PRO A 50 10.70 3.77 -10.10
CA PRO A 50 9.80 4.92 -10.01
C PRO A 50 8.46 4.56 -9.36
N PHE A 51 7.93 3.35 -9.62
CA PHE A 51 6.74 2.86 -8.94
C PHE A 51 6.90 2.88 -7.42
N LEU A 52 7.95 2.27 -6.87
CA LEU A 52 8.19 2.22 -5.42
C LEU A 52 8.45 3.62 -4.84
N GLN A 53 9.14 4.50 -5.55
CA GLN A 53 9.40 5.87 -5.09
C GLN A 53 8.10 6.68 -4.97
N VAL A 54 7.27 6.68 -6.00
CA VAL A 54 5.99 7.41 -6.00
C VAL A 54 5.00 6.76 -5.02
N PHE A 55 4.94 5.43 -4.98
CA PHE A 55 4.09 4.71 -4.04
C PHE A 55 4.47 4.99 -2.58
N PHE A 56 5.78 5.19 -2.29
CA PHE A 56 6.21 5.63 -0.96
C PHE A 56 5.63 7.00 -0.61
N ALA A 57 5.67 7.97 -1.52
CA ALA A 57 5.10 9.29 -1.26
C ALA A 57 3.57 9.22 -1.01
N ILE A 58 2.85 8.41 -1.80
CA ILE A 58 1.41 8.16 -1.64
C ILE A 58 1.13 7.56 -0.26
N TRP A 59 1.74 6.41 0.02
CA TRP A 59 1.49 5.67 1.26
C TRP A 59 1.91 6.46 2.51
N TRP A 60 3.06 7.13 2.46
CA TRP A 60 3.59 7.86 3.61
C TRP A 60 2.73 9.09 3.95
N ALA A 61 2.21 9.79 2.94
CA ALA A 61 1.27 10.89 3.16
C ALA A 61 -0.03 10.37 3.79
N TRP A 62 -0.60 9.28 3.27
CA TRP A 62 -1.78 8.62 3.81
C TRP A 62 -1.57 8.18 5.25
N MET A 63 -0.48 7.50 5.53
CA MET A 63 -0.15 6.99 6.86
C MET A 63 -0.03 8.14 7.88
N ASN A 64 0.71 9.19 7.55
CA ASN A 64 0.90 10.33 8.47
C ASN A 64 -0.43 10.98 8.86
N PHE A 65 -1.33 11.19 7.92
CA PHE A 65 -2.66 11.72 8.22
C PHE A 65 -3.49 10.73 9.04
N THR A 66 -3.47 9.46 8.70
CA THR A 66 -4.21 8.41 9.41
C THR A 66 -3.84 8.36 10.89
N TRP A 67 -2.56 8.41 11.23
CA TRP A 67 -2.10 8.41 12.62
C TRP A 67 -2.37 9.74 13.32
N PHE A 68 -2.29 10.87 12.60
CA PHE A 68 -2.71 12.17 13.12
C PHE A 68 -4.20 12.17 13.46
N ALA A 69 -5.06 11.77 12.53
CA ALA A 69 -6.51 11.73 12.68
C ALA A 69 -6.94 10.80 13.83
N SER A 70 -6.27 9.66 14.00
CA SER A 70 -6.54 8.77 15.12
C SER A 70 -6.35 9.46 16.48
N SER A 71 -5.43 10.43 16.56
CA SER A 71 -5.10 11.14 17.80
C SER A 71 -5.85 12.46 17.98
N TYR A 72 -6.18 13.18 16.88
CA TYR A 72 -6.60 14.58 16.91
C TYR A 72 -7.80 14.91 15.99
N ASP A 73 -8.66 13.96 15.66
CA ASP A 73 -9.86 14.25 14.87
C ASP A 73 -10.83 15.15 15.66
N THR A 74 -10.97 16.41 15.24
CA THR A 74 -11.87 17.40 15.84
C THR A 74 -13.08 17.73 14.97
N ASP A 75 -13.06 17.31 13.70
CA ASP A 75 -14.09 17.49 12.68
C ASP A 75 -14.70 18.92 12.57
N ASP A 76 -13.92 19.95 12.94
CA ASP A 76 -14.30 21.35 12.77
C ASP A 76 -13.94 21.88 11.38
N VAL A 77 -14.41 23.09 11.05
CA VAL A 77 -14.21 23.68 9.71
C VAL A 77 -12.75 23.76 9.30
N LEU A 78 -11.87 24.20 10.20
CA LEU A 78 -10.45 24.32 9.88
C LEU A 78 -9.78 22.95 9.65
N TYR A 79 -10.14 21.95 10.47
CA TYR A 79 -9.69 20.57 10.29
C TYR A 79 -10.11 20.03 8.92
N ARG A 80 -11.39 20.20 8.55
CA ARG A 80 -11.93 19.78 7.25
C ARG A 80 -11.22 20.47 6.09
N LEU A 81 -11.02 21.80 6.14
CA LEU A 81 -10.33 22.55 5.09
C LEU A 81 -8.88 22.11 4.91
N LEU A 82 -8.11 21.93 6.00
CA LEU A 82 -6.74 21.45 5.94
C LEU A 82 -6.64 20.02 5.40
N THR A 83 -7.62 19.17 5.70
CA THR A 83 -7.71 17.83 5.13
C THR A 83 -8.05 17.88 3.64
N MET A 84 -8.94 18.77 3.19
CA MET A 84 -9.24 18.99 1.77
C MET A 84 -8.02 19.55 1.00
N VAL A 85 -7.21 20.41 1.61
CA VAL A 85 -5.92 20.84 1.02
C VAL A 85 -5.00 19.64 0.78
N GLN A 86 -4.91 18.71 1.73
CA GLN A 86 -4.15 17.49 1.54
C GLN A 86 -4.71 16.65 0.40
N MET A 87 -6.03 16.48 0.28
CA MET A 87 -6.68 15.79 -0.84
C MET A 87 -6.33 16.44 -2.18
N GLY A 88 -6.32 17.77 -2.26
CA GLY A 88 -5.87 18.51 -3.45
C GLY A 88 -4.42 18.21 -3.80
N GLY A 89 -3.56 18.06 -2.79
CA GLY A 89 -2.17 17.63 -2.97
C GLY A 89 -2.04 16.21 -3.52
N VAL A 90 -2.90 15.28 -3.08
CA VAL A 90 -2.95 13.90 -3.63
C VAL A 90 -3.28 13.91 -5.12
N LEU A 91 -4.29 14.69 -5.53
CA LEU A 91 -4.68 14.79 -6.94
C LEU A 91 -3.57 15.45 -7.79
N THR A 92 -2.88 16.46 -7.24
CA THR A 92 -1.71 17.06 -7.89
C THR A 92 -0.58 16.04 -8.05
N LEU A 93 -0.28 15.26 -7.00
CA LEU A 93 0.71 14.19 -7.08
C LEU A 93 0.34 13.17 -8.16
N ALA A 94 -0.91 12.71 -8.18
CA ALA A 94 -1.40 11.75 -9.17
C ALA A 94 -1.20 12.24 -10.61
N ALA A 95 -1.43 13.53 -10.88
CA ALA A 95 -1.21 14.13 -12.19
C ALA A 95 0.27 14.13 -12.62
N GLY A 96 1.21 14.10 -11.69
CA GLY A 96 2.65 14.05 -11.95
C GLY A 96 3.20 12.64 -12.19
N VAL A 97 2.41 11.59 -11.92
CA VAL A 97 2.91 10.19 -11.98
C VAL A 97 3.44 9.80 -13.36
N PRO A 98 2.77 10.12 -14.50
CA PRO A 98 3.29 9.79 -15.82
C PRO A 98 4.65 10.41 -16.10
N ALA A 99 4.84 11.70 -15.81
CA ALA A 99 6.12 12.39 -16.01
C ALA A 99 7.25 11.78 -15.16
N ALA A 100 6.94 11.39 -13.92
CA ALA A 100 7.90 10.72 -13.05
C ALA A 100 8.30 9.33 -13.57
N ALA A 101 7.34 8.57 -14.12
CA ALA A 101 7.59 7.22 -14.63
C ALA A 101 8.34 7.23 -15.96
N ASP A 102 7.93 8.09 -16.92
CA ASP A 102 8.44 8.08 -18.30
C ASP A 102 9.72 8.91 -18.48
N HIS A 103 9.86 9.99 -17.70
CA HIS A 103 10.93 10.98 -17.87
C HIS A 103 11.78 11.23 -16.63
N SER A 104 11.50 10.52 -15.52
CA SER A 104 12.13 10.78 -14.21
C SER A 104 11.93 12.22 -13.72
N ASP A 105 10.87 12.90 -14.19
CA ASP A 105 10.48 14.24 -13.75
C ASP A 105 9.55 14.15 -12.54
N TYR A 106 10.10 14.41 -11.37
CA TYR A 106 9.38 14.37 -10.10
C TYR A 106 8.84 15.74 -9.67
N GLY A 107 8.87 16.77 -10.52
CA GLY A 107 8.47 18.15 -10.18
C GLY A 107 7.04 18.23 -9.64
N ILE A 108 6.06 17.73 -10.42
CA ILE A 108 4.63 17.75 -10.05
C ILE A 108 4.34 16.80 -8.87
N VAL A 109 4.97 15.62 -8.82
CA VAL A 109 4.87 14.71 -7.68
C VAL A 109 5.33 15.39 -6.40
N THR A 110 6.47 16.07 -6.43
CA THR A 110 7.01 16.83 -5.28
C THR A 110 6.10 17.99 -4.90
N LEU A 111 5.53 18.71 -5.87
CA LEU A 111 4.57 19.79 -5.61
C LEU A 111 3.33 19.27 -4.88
N GLY A 112 2.73 18.17 -5.36
CA GLY A 112 1.59 17.53 -4.68
C GLY A 112 1.94 17.11 -3.25
N TYR A 113 3.14 16.55 -3.07
CA TYR A 113 3.62 16.17 -1.75
C TYR A 113 3.82 17.40 -0.82
N ILE A 114 4.33 18.54 -1.32
CA ILE A 114 4.42 19.80 -0.58
C ILE A 114 3.03 20.27 -0.11
N ILE A 115 2.05 20.28 -1.01
CA ILE A 115 0.67 20.70 -0.68
C ILE A 115 0.11 19.85 0.45
N MET A 116 0.26 18.52 0.38
CA MET A 116 -0.15 17.62 1.46
C MET A 116 0.55 17.94 2.78
N ARG A 117 1.87 18.18 2.73
CA ARG A 117 2.66 18.49 3.93
C ARG A 117 2.30 19.83 4.56
N ILE A 118 1.97 20.85 3.76
CA ILE A 118 1.47 22.14 4.29
C ILE A 118 0.21 21.91 5.12
N GLY A 119 -0.78 21.16 4.61
CA GLY A 119 -2.00 20.85 5.35
C GLY A 119 -1.72 20.10 6.66
N LEU A 120 -0.89 19.06 6.60
CA LEU A 120 -0.55 18.25 7.76
C LEU A 120 0.28 19.01 8.82
N VAL A 121 1.27 19.80 8.39
CA VAL A 121 2.09 20.64 9.29
C VAL A 121 1.20 21.67 9.99
N ALA A 122 0.28 22.33 9.28
CA ALA A 122 -0.68 23.24 9.88
C ALA A 122 -1.55 22.55 10.94
N GLN A 123 -1.99 21.32 10.70
CA GLN A 123 -2.73 20.52 11.69
C GLN A 123 -1.88 20.18 12.92
N TRP A 124 -0.61 19.77 12.74
CA TRP A 124 0.31 19.51 13.86
C TRP A 124 0.65 20.77 14.65
N VAL A 125 0.86 21.92 13.98
CA VAL A 125 1.08 23.21 14.65
C VAL A 125 -0.15 23.58 15.48
N ARG A 126 -1.35 23.44 14.92
CA ARG A 126 -2.60 23.67 15.63
C ARG A 126 -2.73 22.76 16.86
N ALA A 127 -2.46 21.48 16.73
CA ALA A 127 -2.46 20.55 17.88
C ALA A 127 -1.48 21.02 18.98
N GLY A 128 -0.27 21.49 18.58
CA GLY A 128 0.72 22.01 19.51
C GLY A 128 0.30 23.32 20.22
N LEU A 129 -0.57 24.12 19.60
CA LEU A 129 -1.09 25.36 20.21
C LEU A 129 -2.26 25.09 21.14
N GLU A 130 -3.16 24.16 20.77
CA GLU A 130 -4.43 23.92 21.43
C GLU A 130 -4.40 22.76 22.45
N ASP A 131 -3.39 21.84 22.37
CA ASP A 131 -3.17 20.75 23.35
C ASP A 131 -1.87 20.97 24.16
N PRO A 132 -1.92 21.57 25.36
CA PRO A 132 -0.73 21.79 26.18
C PRO A 132 0.00 20.50 26.54
N ALA A 133 -0.70 19.39 26.70
CA ALA A 133 -0.13 18.10 27.12
C ALA A 133 0.65 17.43 25.98
N GLY A 134 0.16 17.53 24.74
CA GLY A 134 0.79 17.01 23.53
C GLY A 134 1.72 17.98 22.82
N ARG A 135 1.79 19.24 23.24
CA ARG A 135 2.48 20.36 22.56
C ARG A 135 3.88 20.00 22.04
N ARG A 136 4.72 19.44 22.90
CA ARG A 136 6.12 19.14 22.52
C ARG A 136 6.21 18.09 21.43
N THR A 137 5.37 17.07 21.49
CA THR A 137 5.31 16.01 20.47
C THR A 137 4.77 16.58 19.16
N ALA A 138 3.67 17.33 19.20
CA ALA A 138 3.05 17.94 18.01
C ALA A 138 4.00 18.89 17.29
N LEU A 139 4.67 19.78 18.00
CA LEU A 139 5.64 20.71 17.40
C LEU A 139 6.89 20.01 16.86
N ARG A 140 7.33 18.88 17.44
CA ARG A 140 8.38 18.05 16.86
C ARG A 140 7.94 17.40 15.55
N TYR A 141 6.72 16.88 15.46
CA TYR A 141 6.17 16.41 14.19
C TYR A 141 6.18 17.51 13.14
N ALA A 142 5.63 18.70 13.48
CA ALA A 142 5.63 19.84 12.55
C ALA A 142 7.05 20.22 12.09
N ALA A 143 7.99 20.32 13.01
CA ALA A 143 9.37 20.68 12.69
C ALA A 143 10.07 19.61 11.85
N GLY A 144 9.96 18.32 12.23
CA GLY A 144 10.58 17.21 11.50
C GLY A 144 10.06 17.11 10.07
N ILE A 145 8.74 17.16 9.89
CA ILE A 145 8.12 17.14 8.57
C ILE A 145 8.59 18.34 7.73
N THR A 146 8.62 19.54 8.29
CA THR A 146 9.05 20.74 7.57
C THR A 146 10.52 20.65 7.12
N VAL A 147 11.41 20.22 8.01
CA VAL A 147 12.85 20.07 7.68
C VAL A 147 13.04 19.06 6.55
N LEU A 148 12.35 17.92 6.61
CA LEU A 148 12.47 16.91 5.57
C LEU A 148 11.81 17.33 4.26
N GLN A 149 10.74 18.13 4.31
CA GLN A 149 10.17 18.71 3.09
C GLN A 149 11.16 19.65 2.39
N VAL A 150 11.94 20.44 3.14
CA VAL A 150 13.04 21.22 2.57
C VAL A 150 14.10 20.28 1.95
N GLY A 151 14.41 19.16 2.58
CA GLY A 151 15.30 18.13 2.03
C GLY A 151 14.82 17.55 0.70
N TRP A 152 13.51 17.28 0.57
CA TRP A 152 12.91 16.79 -0.68
C TRP A 152 12.99 17.82 -1.81
N VAL A 153 12.69 19.10 -1.51
CA VAL A 153 12.81 20.19 -2.48
C VAL A 153 14.27 20.39 -2.89
N LEU A 154 15.19 20.39 -1.93
CA LEU A 154 16.62 20.52 -2.21
C LEU A 154 17.12 19.37 -3.10
N ARG A 155 16.72 18.13 -2.81
CA ARG A 155 17.06 16.99 -3.66
C ARG A 155 16.58 17.18 -5.09
N LEU A 156 15.32 17.63 -5.29
CA LEU A 156 14.77 17.92 -6.62
C LEU A 156 15.60 18.96 -7.34
N VAL A 157 15.81 20.14 -6.72
CA VAL A 157 16.58 21.25 -7.32
C VAL A 157 18.02 20.83 -7.67
N LEU A 158 18.68 20.08 -6.79
CA LEU A 158 20.05 19.60 -7.05
C LEU A 158 20.12 18.57 -8.19
N ALA A 159 19.07 17.76 -8.34
CA ALA A 159 18.96 16.83 -9.47
C ALA A 159 18.71 17.58 -10.78
N ASP A 160 17.74 18.49 -10.81
CA ASP A 160 17.35 19.26 -12.00
C ASP A 160 18.47 20.20 -12.50
N THR A 161 19.27 20.74 -11.57
CA THR A 161 20.43 21.59 -11.91
C THR A 161 21.70 20.80 -12.27
N GLY A 162 21.64 19.45 -12.21
CA GLY A 162 22.78 18.58 -12.50
C GLY A 162 23.89 18.59 -11.43
N VAL A 163 23.68 19.26 -10.29
CA VAL A 163 24.64 19.27 -9.16
C VAL A 163 24.66 17.90 -8.48
N LEU A 164 23.51 17.24 -8.36
CA LEU A 164 23.42 15.87 -7.86
C LEU A 164 23.56 14.89 -9.04
N PRO A 165 24.62 14.07 -9.11
CA PRO A 165 24.79 13.10 -10.19
C PRO A 165 23.71 12.01 -10.12
N GLU A 166 23.33 11.45 -11.27
CA GLU A 166 22.29 10.43 -11.37
C GLU A 166 22.52 9.23 -10.44
N SER A 167 23.78 8.81 -10.29
CA SER A 167 24.16 7.72 -9.37
C SER A 167 23.81 7.99 -7.91
N ALA A 168 23.64 9.26 -7.52
CA ALA A 168 23.27 9.69 -6.17
C ALA A 168 21.76 9.90 -5.99
N TRP A 169 20.96 9.86 -7.05
CA TRP A 169 19.50 10.13 -6.95
C TRP A 169 18.78 9.12 -6.05
N LEU A 170 19.01 7.83 -6.26
CA LEU A 170 18.41 6.77 -5.44
C LEU A 170 18.97 6.74 -4.01
N PRO A 171 20.28 6.82 -3.76
CA PRO A 171 20.82 6.93 -2.41
C PRO A 171 20.28 8.13 -1.63
N ALA A 172 20.17 9.32 -2.25
CA ALA A 172 19.59 10.50 -1.61
C ALA A 172 18.10 10.31 -1.28
N PHE A 173 17.33 9.68 -2.18
CA PHE A 173 15.94 9.31 -1.92
C PHE A 173 15.83 8.38 -0.70
N VAL A 174 16.60 7.30 -0.67
CA VAL A 174 16.59 6.32 0.44
C VAL A 174 17.00 6.98 1.76
N CYS A 175 17.99 7.88 1.74
CA CYS A 175 18.38 8.64 2.93
C CYS A 175 17.20 9.47 3.47
N LEU A 176 16.49 10.21 2.62
CA LEU A 176 15.32 11.00 3.00
C LEU A 176 14.18 10.11 3.51
N VAL A 177 13.95 8.95 2.89
CA VAL A 177 12.96 7.96 3.37
C VAL A 177 13.29 7.50 4.79
N VAL A 178 14.54 7.13 5.06
CA VAL A 178 14.96 6.69 6.40
C VAL A 178 14.75 7.80 7.44
N LEU A 179 15.07 9.04 7.07
CA LEU A 179 14.86 10.19 7.94
C LEU A 179 13.36 10.47 8.17
N GLU A 180 12.50 10.37 7.14
CA GLU A 180 11.04 10.47 7.28
C GLU A 180 10.49 9.42 8.25
N LEU A 181 10.89 8.15 8.09
CA LEU A 181 10.49 7.05 8.98
C LEU A 181 10.98 7.26 10.42
N ALA A 182 12.05 8.03 10.63
CA ALA A 182 12.58 8.33 11.96
C ALA A 182 11.82 9.46 12.67
N VAL A 183 11.11 10.35 11.93
CA VAL A 183 10.40 11.52 12.51
C VAL A 183 9.40 11.11 13.59
N PRO A 184 8.47 10.16 13.38
CA PRO A 184 7.51 9.78 14.41
C PRO A 184 8.19 9.29 15.69
N ARG A 185 9.19 8.40 15.55
CA ARG A 185 9.92 7.88 16.71
C ARG A 185 10.72 8.96 17.45
N TRP A 186 11.26 9.94 16.74
CA TRP A 186 11.93 11.09 17.34
C TRP A 186 10.95 12.03 18.04
N ALA A 187 9.80 12.32 17.42
CA ALA A 187 8.79 13.21 17.97
C ALA A 187 8.18 12.61 19.26
N GLU A 188 7.87 11.32 19.25
CA GLU A 188 7.22 10.62 20.36
C GLU A 188 8.14 10.21 21.51
N ARG A 189 9.44 10.47 21.43
CA ARG A 189 10.37 10.29 22.58
C ARG A 189 9.96 11.07 23.82
N VAL A 190 9.20 12.15 23.67
CA VAL A 190 8.73 12.96 24.81
C VAL A 190 7.44 12.39 25.38
N ARG A 191 6.49 12.10 24.49
CA ARG A 191 5.18 11.55 24.81
C ARG A 191 4.61 10.92 23.55
N SER A 192 4.11 9.70 23.67
CA SER A 192 3.36 9.04 22.60
C SER A 192 2.06 9.78 22.29
N THR A 193 1.65 9.77 21.04
CA THR A 193 0.33 10.25 20.63
C THR A 193 -0.77 9.28 21.08
N ASN A 194 -1.99 9.78 21.20
CA ASN A 194 -3.14 9.02 21.68
C ASN A 194 -3.86 8.27 20.54
N TRP A 195 -3.12 7.57 19.68
CA TRP A 195 -3.72 6.77 18.63
C TRP A 195 -4.50 5.57 19.18
N HIS A 196 -5.61 5.22 18.52
CA HIS A 196 -6.49 4.14 18.91
C HIS A 196 -6.22 2.87 18.09
N PRO A 197 -5.95 1.70 18.73
CA PRO A 197 -5.54 0.47 18.02
C PRO A 197 -6.57 -0.04 17.00
N HIS A 198 -7.84 -0.12 17.39
CA HIS A 198 -8.91 -0.59 16.51
C HIS A 198 -9.16 0.37 15.35
N HIS A 199 -9.10 1.69 15.59
CA HIS A 199 -9.21 2.69 14.52
C HIS A 199 -8.07 2.58 13.49
N ILE A 200 -6.83 2.42 13.95
CA ILE A 200 -5.68 2.22 13.05
C ILE A 200 -5.85 0.93 12.26
N ALA A 201 -6.22 -0.19 12.92
CA ALA A 201 -6.46 -1.46 12.25
C ALA A 201 -7.56 -1.36 11.18
N GLU A 202 -8.67 -0.68 11.50
CA GLU A 202 -9.77 -0.41 10.56
C GLU A 202 -9.28 0.38 9.34
N ARG A 203 -8.55 1.48 9.55
CA ARG A 203 -8.03 2.32 8.45
C ARG A 203 -7.10 1.53 7.51
N TYR A 204 -6.20 0.71 8.06
CA TYR A 204 -5.34 -0.15 7.27
C TYR A 204 -6.13 -1.23 6.50
N GLY A 205 -7.18 -1.77 7.12
CA GLY A 205 -8.11 -2.67 6.45
C GLY A 205 -8.86 -2.00 5.30
N LEU A 206 -9.35 -0.78 5.50
CA LEU A 206 -10.01 0.02 4.45
C LEU A 206 -9.07 0.32 3.28
N PHE A 207 -7.82 0.68 3.56
CA PHE A 207 -6.83 0.91 2.50
C PHE A 207 -6.48 -0.38 1.74
N THR A 208 -6.45 -1.53 2.43
CA THR A 208 -6.33 -2.85 1.78
C THR A 208 -7.49 -3.10 0.82
N ILE A 209 -8.73 -2.81 1.23
CA ILE A 209 -9.93 -2.96 0.37
C ILE A 209 -9.84 -2.03 -0.85
N ILE A 210 -9.37 -0.80 -0.67
CA ILE A 210 -9.14 0.15 -1.76
C ILE A 210 -8.16 -0.43 -2.80
N LEU A 211 -7.01 -0.96 -2.35
CA LEU A 211 -6.01 -1.54 -3.23
C LEU A 211 -6.50 -2.78 -3.97
N LEU A 212 -7.27 -3.63 -3.28
CA LEU A 212 -7.93 -4.78 -3.93
C LEU A 212 -8.98 -4.31 -4.94
N GLY A 213 -9.76 -3.26 -4.62
CA GLY A 213 -10.72 -2.64 -5.53
C GLY A 213 -10.07 -2.06 -6.79
N GLU A 214 -8.91 -1.40 -6.64
CA GLU A 214 -8.12 -0.93 -7.79
C GLU A 214 -7.62 -2.09 -8.65
N SER A 215 -7.20 -3.20 -8.04
CA SER A 215 -6.80 -4.40 -8.78
C SER A 215 -7.99 -5.02 -9.57
N VAL A 216 -9.21 -4.97 -9.03
CA VAL A 216 -10.43 -5.37 -9.76
C VAL A 216 -10.69 -4.43 -10.94
N LEU A 217 -10.52 -3.11 -10.73
CA LEU A 217 -10.69 -2.11 -11.80
C LEU A 217 -9.63 -2.28 -12.88
N ALA A 218 -8.38 -2.52 -12.53
CA ALA A 218 -7.29 -2.80 -13.46
C ALA A 218 -7.59 -4.04 -14.33
N ALA A 219 -8.01 -5.14 -13.72
CA ALA A 219 -8.45 -6.32 -14.45
C ALA A 219 -9.67 -6.04 -15.36
N SER A 220 -10.60 -5.19 -14.92
CA SER A 220 -11.78 -4.78 -15.72
C SER A 220 -11.40 -3.95 -16.96
N ARG A 221 -10.37 -3.11 -16.88
CA ARG A 221 -9.83 -2.39 -18.05
C ARG A 221 -9.31 -3.35 -19.12
N GLY A 222 -8.58 -4.40 -18.68
CA GLY A 222 -8.16 -5.47 -19.58
C GLY A 222 -9.34 -6.21 -20.23
N VAL A 223 -10.43 -6.42 -19.48
CA VAL A 223 -11.68 -7.01 -20.01
C VAL A 223 -12.29 -6.15 -21.12
N ALA A 224 -12.39 -4.83 -20.91
CA ALA A 224 -12.96 -3.92 -21.90
C ALA A 224 -12.16 -3.96 -23.23
N GLY A 225 -10.82 -3.92 -23.14
CA GLY A 225 -9.95 -4.02 -24.32
C GLY A 225 -10.09 -5.36 -25.08
N ALA A 226 -10.28 -6.47 -24.37
CA ALA A 226 -10.48 -7.76 -25.00
C ALA A 226 -11.85 -7.90 -25.67
N LEU A 227 -12.89 -7.27 -25.14
CA LEU A 227 -14.22 -7.24 -25.76
C LEU A 227 -14.24 -6.41 -27.05
N GLU A 228 -13.47 -5.35 -27.14
CA GLU A 228 -13.32 -4.54 -28.36
C GLU A 228 -12.62 -5.31 -29.49
N ALA A 229 -11.76 -6.29 -29.16
CA ALA A 229 -11.05 -7.11 -30.15
C ALA A 229 -11.93 -8.18 -30.83
N ALA A 230 -13.23 -8.24 -30.55
CA ALA A 230 -14.26 -9.12 -31.15
C ALA A 230 -14.02 -10.64 -31.01
N GLU A 231 -12.99 -11.08 -30.31
CA GLU A 231 -12.69 -12.51 -30.08
C GLU A 231 -12.43 -12.80 -28.59
N ILE A 232 -13.44 -13.33 -27.91
CA ILE A 232 -13.28 -13.76 -26.50
C ILE A 232 -12.58 -15.13 -26.50
N LYS A 233 -11.28 -15.13 -26.23
CA LYS A 233 -10.51 -16.37 -26.06
C LYS A 233 -10.81 -17.01 -24.70
N ALA A 234 -10.78 -18.34 -24.63
CA ALA A 234 -10.97 -19.05 -23.36
C ALA A 234 -9.91 -18.66 -22.30
N SER A 235 -8.66 -18.37 -22.73
CA SER A 235 -7.59 -17.90 -21.85
C SER A 235 -7.94 -16.59 -21.11
N PHE A 236 -8.62 -15.68 -21.81
CA PHE A 236 -9.12 -14.43 -21.23
C PHE A 236 -10.08 -14.68 -20.07
N VAL A 237 -11.12 -15.51 -20.31
CA VAL A 237 -12.12 -15.84 -19.28
C VAL A 237 -11.45 -16.51 -18.06
N VAL A 238 -10.53 -17.44 -18.32
CA VAL A 238 -9.78 -18.10 -17.25
C VAL A 238 -8.99 -17.10 -16.41
N ILE A 239 -8.24 -16.19 -17.03
CA ILE A 239 -7.44 -15.19 -16.29
C ILE A 239 -8.36 -14.27 -15.50
N ALA A 240 -9.45 -13.75 -16.09
CA ALA A 240 -10.36 -12.83 -15.42
C ALA A 240 -11.03 -13.47 -14.19
N VAL A 241 -11.51 -14.71 -14.32
CA VAL A 241 -12.11 -15.45 -13.20
C VAL A 241 -11.07 -15.78 -12.14
N CYS A 242 -9.89 -16.26 -12.53
CA CYS A 242 -8.82 -16.57 -11.59
C CYS A 242 -8.31 -15.32 -10.87
N ALA A 243 -8.19 -14.18 -11.57
CA ALA A 243 -7.83 -12.91 -10.96
C ALA A 243 -8.82 -12.50 -9.85
N LEU A 244 -10.12 -12.58 -10.13
CA LEU A 244 -11.14 -12.25 -9.14
C LEU A 244 -11.10 -13.19 -7.93
N VAL A 245 -10.97 -14.51 -8.15
CA VAL A 245 -10.85 -15.50 -7.09
C VAL A 245 -9.56 -15.30 -6.28
N LEU A 246 -8.45 -14.95 -6.94
CA LEU A 246 -7.19 -14.60 -6.28
C LEU A 246 -7.37 -13.43 -5.34
N LEU A 247 -7.97 -12.32 -5.81
CA LEU A 247 -8.20 -11.12 -4.98
C LEU A 247 -9.10 -11.45 -3.78
N PHE A 248 -10.13 -12.28 -3.95
CA PHE A 248 -10.95 -12.74 -2.83
C PHE A 248 -10.17 -13.61 -1.84
N ALA A 249 -9.28 -14.47 -2.30
CA ALA A 249 -8.44 -15.28 -1.43
C ALA A 249 -7.45 -14.40 -0.63
N LEU A 250 -6.84 -13.39 -1.26
CA LEU A 250 -5.95 -12.44 -0.58
C LEU A 250 -6.71 -11.57 0.43
N TRP A 251 -7.91 -11.09 0.08
CA TRP A 251 -8.81 -10.42 1.02
C TRP A 251 -9.10 -11.30 2.23
N TRP A 252 -9.47 -12.55 2.01
CA TRP A 252 -9.78 -13.49 3.08
C TRP A 252 -8.59 -13.70 4.01
N LEU A 253 -7.40 -13.90 3.46
CA LEU A 253 -6.18 -14.10 4.26
C LEU A 253 -5.84 -12.86 5.10
N TYR A 254 -6.07 -11.64 4.60
CA TYR A 254 -5.82 -10.41 5.35
C TYR A 254 -6.77 -10.26 6.55
N PHE A 255 -8.06 -10.54 6.36
CA PHE A 255 -9.09 -10.35 7.37
C PHE A 255 -9.36 -11.58 8.25
N LEU A 256 -8.46 -12.56 8.26
CA LEU A 256 -8.55 -13.73 9.17
C LEU A 256 -8.35 -13.34 10.65
N THR A 257 -7.73 -12.21 10.93
CA THR A 257 -7.41 -11.74 12.29
C THR A 257 -7.86 -10.31 12.51
N GLU A 258 -8.33 -10.03 13.72
CA GLU A 258 -8.58 -8.68 14.17
C GLU A 258 -7.28 -8.04 14.67
N ALA A 259 -6.63 -7.24 13.80
CA ALA A 259 -5.37 -6.59 14.11
C ALA A 259 -5.49 -5.57 15.28
N GLY A 260 -6.68 -5.06 15.56
CA GLY A 260 -6.95 -4.09 16.64
C GLY A 260 -6.61 -4.63 18.02
N GLU A 261 -7.00 -5.87 18.34
CA GLU A 261 -6.65 -6.53 19.61
C GLU A 261 -5.14 -6.75 19.72
N GLY A 262 -4.53 -7.29 18.68
CA GLY A 262 -3.08 -7.51 18.65
C GLY A 262 -2.26 -6.22 18.82
N LEU A 263 -2.72 -5.11 18.25
CA LEU A 263 -2.09 -3.80 18.43
C LEU A 263 -2.34 -3.20 19.81
N SER A 264 -3.48 -3.49 20.45
CA SER A 264 -3.75 -3.09 21.84
C SER A 264 -2.76 -3.75 22.78
N ASP A 265 -2.51 -5.05 22.62
CA ASP A 265 -1.63 -5.84 23.49
C ASP A 265 -0.14 -5.54 23.24
N ARG A 266 0.22 -5.15 22.02
CA ARG A 266 1.62 -4.98 21.55
C ARG A 266 1.86 -3.62 20.91
N ARG A 267 1.52 -2.55 21.61
CA ARG A 267 1.68 -1.17 21.14
C ARG A 267 3.13 -0.82 20.76
N ASP A 268 4.11 -1.43 21.41
CA ASP A 268 5.53 -1.28 21.12
C ASP A 268 5.91 -1.73 19.71
N ARG A 269 5.12 -2.61 19.09
CA ARG A 269 5.32 -3.13 17.73
C ARG A 269 4.55 -2.37 16.65
N SER A 270 3.78 -1.36 17.03
CA SER A 270 2.90 -0.60 16.12
C SER A 270 3.64 0.03 14.94
N TYR A 271 4.85 0.59 15.16
CA TYR A 271 5.66 1.15 14.08
C TYR A 271 6.07 0.08 13.06
N LEU A 272 6.55 -1.07 13.54
CA LEU A 272 7.00 -2.15 12.65
C LEU A 272 5.81 -2.73 11.87
N TRP A 273 4.66 -2.87 12.51
CA TRP A 273 3.42 -3.31 11.88
C TRP A 273 2.94 -2.28 10.84
N GLY A 274 2.84 -1.01 11.22
CA GLY A 274 2.40 0.05 10.32
C GLY A 274 3.33 0.23 9.13
N TYR A 275 4.64 0.27 9.34
CA TYR A 275 5.64 0.45 8.28
C TYR A 275 5.74 -0.78 7.36
N GLY A 276 5.56 -1.99 7.91
CA GLY A 276 5.54 -3.21 7.12
C GLY A 276 4.39 -3.26 6.11
N HIS A 277 3.29 -2.54 6.36
CA HIS A 277 2.20 -2.43 5.41
C HIS A 277 2.56 -1.69 4.12
N TYR A 278 3.61 -0.87 4.11
CA TYR A 278 4.15 -0.34 2.85
C TYR A 278 4.40 -1.46 1.82
N VAL A 279 5.01 -2.56 2.28
CA VAL A 279 5.32 -3.69 1.40
C VAL A 279 4.05 -4.45 0.97
N ILE A 280 3.09 -4.66 1.90
CA ILE A 280 1.80 -5.28 1.58
C ILE A 280 1.05 -4.45 0.54
N PHE A 281 0.96 -3.15 0.75
CA PHE A 281 0.21 -2.24 -0.12
C PHE A 281 0.87 -2.06 -1.49
N ALA A 282 2.20 -1.92 -1.54
CA ALA A 282 2.93 -1.89 -2.80
C ALA A 282 2.79 -3.20 -3.58
N ALA A 283 2.79 -4.34 -2.88
CA ALA A 283 2.56 -5.64 -3.50
C ALA A 283 1.15 -5.76 -4.09
N LEU A 284 0.09 -5.32 -3.38
CA LEU A 284 -1.26 -5.32 -3.91
C LEU A 284 -1.41 -4.43 -5.15
N ALA A 285 -0.85 -3.20 -5.13
CA ALA A 285 -0.86 -2.31 -6.29
C ALA A 285 -0.09 -2.92 -7.48
N ALA A 286 1.10 -3.50 -7.24
CA ALA A 286 1.87 -4.18 -8.27
C ALA A 286 1.17 -5.43 -8.82
N LEU A 287 0.43 -6.15 -7.98
CA LEU A 287 -0.41 -7.27 -8.41
C LEU A 287 -1.51 -6.80 -9.38
N GLY A 288 -2.14 -5.66 -9.10
CA GLY A 288 -3.12 -5.04 -10.00
C GLY A 288 -2.52 -4.81 -11.39
N ALA A 289 -1.33 -4.21 -11.46
CA ALA A 289 -0.60 -4.00 -12.71
C ALA A 289 -0.31 -5.34 -13.44
N GLY A 290 0.17 -6.35 -12.70
CA GLY A 290 0.44 -7.68 -13.27
C GLY A 290 -0.81 -8.36 -13.84
N LEU A 291 -1.94 -8.27 -13.14
CA LEU A 291 -3.21 -8.83 -13.58
C LEU A 291 -3.78 -8.08 -14.80
N GLU A 292 -3.67 -6.76 -14.86
CA GLU A 292 -4.06 -5.95 -16.01
C GLU A 292 -3.37 -6.44 -17.28
N VAL A 293 -2.05 -6.55 -17.26
CA VAL A 293 -1.25 -6.99 -18.41
C VAL A 293 -1.48 -8.47 -18.73
N ALA A 294 -1.68 -9.32 -17.71
CA ALA A 294 -2.02 -10.73 -17.94
C ALA A 294 -3.36 -10.90 -18.65
N VAL A 295 -4.32 -10.01 -18.40
CA VAL A 295 -5.60 -9.98 -19.14
C VAL A 295 -5.40 -9.41 -20.53
N GLU A 296 -4.68 -8.27 -20.67
CA GLU A 296 -4.45 -7.57 -21.95
C GLU A 296 -3.79 -8.48 -22.99
N GLN A 297 -2.78 -9.28 -22.62
CA GLN A 297 -2.11 -10.20 -23.54
C GLN A 297 -3.03 -11.25 -24.16
N SER A 298 -4.22 -11.47 -23.61
CA SER A 298 -5.20 -12.40 -24.19
C SER A 298 -5.87 -11.84 -25.44
N GLY A 299 -5.94 -10.50 -25.57
CA GLY A 299 -6.49 -9.79 -26.72
C GLY A 299 -5.44 -9.23 -27.66
N HIS A 300 -4.31 -8.75 -27.14
CA HIS A 300 -3.27 -8.05 -27.88
C HIS A 300 -1.90 -8.65 -27.62
N ALA A 301 -0.99 -8.51 -28.58
CA ALA A 301 0.42 -8.90 -28.38
C ALA A 301 1.12 -7.88 -27.47
N VAL A 302 1.75 -8.34 -26.41
CA VAL A 302 2.61 -7.54 -25.53
C VAL A 302 4.07 -7.92 -25.73
N ALA A 303 5.00 -7.00 -25.45
CA ALA A 303 6.44 -7.26 -25.62
C ALA A 303 7.02 -8.16 -24.52
N ALA A 304 6.36 -8.24 -23.36
CA ALA A 304 6.78 -9.07 -22.24
C ALA A 304 6.68 -10.57 -22.54
N SER A 305 7.68 -11.34 -22.11
CA SER A 305 7.67 -12.80 -22.24
C SER A 305 6.63 -13.45 -21.33
N PRO A 306 6.13 -14.67 -21.63
CA PRO A 306 5.20 -15.39 -20.75
C PRO A 306 5.72 -15.55 -19.31
N SER A 307 7.01 -15.80 -19.13
CA SER A 307 7.61 -15.88 -17.78
C SER A 307 7.60 -14.54 -17.08
N ALA A 308 7.90 -13.42 -17.77
CA ALA A 308 7.86 -12.09 -17.20
C ALA A 308 6.44 -11.73 -16.72
N LEU A 309 5.41 -12.06 -17.51
CA LEU A 309 4.01 -11.87 -17.14
C LEU A 309 3.60 -12.75 -15.95
N GLY A 310 4.05 -14.01 -15.93
CA GLY A 310 3.85 -14.87 -14.77
C GLY A 310 4.48 -14.30 -13.50
N TYR A 311 5.71 -13.77 -13.59
CA TYR A 311 6.38 -13.13 -12.46
C TYR A 311 5.74 -11.79 -12.05
N ALA A 312 5.13 -11.04 -12.97
CA ALA A 312 4.39 -9.82 -12.63
C ALA A 312 3.18 -10.09 -11.72
N VAL A 313 2.63 -11.31 -11.72
CA VAL A 313 1.59 -11.75 -10.79
C VAL A 313 2.19 -12.48 -9.58
N ALA A 314 3.17 -13.35 -9.79
CA ALA A 314 3.71 -14.23 -8.75
C ALA A 314 4.54 -13.47 -7.70
N ILE A 315 5.41 -12.54 -8.12
CA ILE A 315 6.26 -11.79 -7.17
C ILE A 315 5.41 -10.96 -6.20
N PRO A 316 4.47 -10.12 -6.66
CA PRO A 316 3.61 -9.38 -5.74
C PRO A 316 2.78 -10.29 -4.83
N THR A 317 2.23 -11.38 -5.35
CA THR A 317 1.47 -12.35 -4.55
C THR A 317 2.35 -13.00 -3.48
N GLY A 318 3.55 -13.46 -3.85
CA GLY A 318 4.49 -14.08 -2.91
C GLY A 318 4.98 -13.12 -1.83
N VAL A 319 5.29 -11.88 -2.21
CA VAL A 319 5.68 -10.79 -1.27
C VAL A 319 4.53 -10.48 -0.31
N TYR A 320 3.32 -10.35 -0.82
CA TYR A 320 2.13 -10.14 0.00
C TYR A 320 1.95 -11.26 1.03
N LEU A 321 1.98 -12.52 0.62
CA LEU A 321 1.82 -13.67 1.52
C LEU A 321 2.91 -13.74 2.58
N ALA A 322 4.18 -13.50 2.20
CA ALA A 322 5.30 -13.51 3.12
C ALA A 322 5.20 -12.37 4.16
N MET A 323 4.86 -11.16 3.71
CA MET A 323 4.72 -10.01 4.61
C MET A 323 3.50 -10.12 5.50
N LEU A 324 2.36 -10.58 4.98
CA LEU A 324 1.17 -10.82 5.78
C LEU A 324 1.45 -11.82 6.91
N TRP A 325 2.10 -12.93 6.59
CA TRP A 325 2.52 -13.90 7.60
C TRP A 325 3.47 -13.29 8.64
N ALA A 326 4.47 -12.51 8.20
CA ALA A 326 5.43 -11.86 9.09
C ALA A 326 4.75 -10.84 10.02
N LEU A 327 3.83 -10.01 9.49
CA LEU A 327 3.15 -8.99 10.27
C LEU A 327 2.14 -9.58 11.26
N HIS A 328 1.42 -10.64 10.89
CA HIS A 328 0.56 -11.36 11.83
C HIS A 328 1.38 -11.89 13.02
N ARG A 329 2.55 -12.47 12.79
CA ARG A 329 3.44 -12.94 13.86
C ARG A 329 3.97 -11.86 14.79
N LEU A 330 3.96 -10.60 14.34
CA LEU A 330 4.37 -9.48 15.20
C LEU A 330 3.32 -9.16 16.27
N ILE A 331 2.03 -9.23 15.92
CA ILE A 331 0.93 -8.76 16.76
C ILE A 331 0.11 -9.89 17.39
N THR A 332 0.22 -11.13 16.89
CA THR A 332 -0.50 -12.29 17.46
C THR A 332 0.42 -13.14 18.34
N ALA A 333 -0.14 -13.77 19.37
CA ALA A 333 0.57 -14.71 20.21
C ALA A 333 0.87 -16.01 19.45
N GLU A 334 -0.14 -16.52 18.72
CA GLU A 334 -0.02 -17.69 17.88
C GLU A 334 -0.15 -17.33 16.40
N PRO A 335 0.56 -18.05 15.52
CA PRO A 335 0.48 -17.79 14.09
C PRO A 335 -0.87 -18.24 13.53
N VAL A 336 -1.66 -17.31 12.99
CA VAL A 336 -2.93 -17.59 12.30
C VAL A 336 -2.72 -18.53 11.13
N ILE A 337 -1.70 -18.23 10.31
CA ILE A 337 -1.25 -19.11 9.24
C ILE A 337 -0.01 -19.85 9.74
N ARG A 338 -0.05 -21.18 9.78
CA ARG A 338 1.09 -21.99 10.20
C ARG A 338 2.30 -21.77 9.27
N PRO A 339 3.55 -21.78 9.79
CA PRO A 339 4.75 -21.46 9.01
C PRO A 339 4.93 -22.33 7.76
N VAL A 340 4.71 -23.63 7.88
CA VAL A 340 4.94 -24.58 6.77
C VAL A 340 4.01 -24.31 5.58
N PRO A 341 2.67 -24.21 5.73
CA PRO A 341 1.80 -23.81 4.62
C PRO A 341 2.11 -22.43 4.07
N ALA A 342 2.41 -21.44 4.93
CA ALA A 342 2.71 -20.09 4.49
C ALA A 342 3.96 -20.04 3.59
N LEU A 343 5.07 -20.57 4.07
CA LEU A 343 6.34 -20.58 3.33
C LEU A 343 6.28 -21.50 2.10
N GLY A 344 5.61 -22.65 2.22
CA GLY A 344 5.37 -23.54 1.10
C GLY A 344 4.55 -22.87 0.00
N GLY A 345 3.51 -22.10 0.37
CA GLY A 345 2.70 -21.32 -0.56
C GLY A 345 3.52 -20.25 -1.28
N VAL A 346 4.36 -19.50 -0.54
CA VAL A 346 5.27 -18.48 -1.14
C VAL A 346 6.21 -19.13 -2.15
N VAL A 347 6.87 -20.23 -1.78
CA VAL A 347 7.79 -20.94 -2.68
C VAL A 347 7.06 -21.47 -3.92
N ALA A 348 5.89 -22.08 -3.74
CA ALA A 348 5.07 -22.58 -4.84
C ALA A 348 4.68 -21.45 -5.82
N VAL A 349 4.14 -20.32 -5.30
CA VAL A 349 3.75 -19.16 -6.11
C VAL A 349 4.93 -18.63 -6.92
N LEU A 350 6.11 -18.48 -6.32
CA LEU A 350 7.30 -17.95 -6.99
C LEU A 350 7.92 -18.94 -8.00
N ALA A 351 7.69 -20.24 -7.86
CA ALA A 351 8.19 -21.24 -8.78
C ALA A 351 7.30 -21.43 -10.03
N LEU A 352 6.00 -21.17 -9.95
CA LEU A 352 5.03 -21.40 -11.03
C LEU A 352 5.38 -20.69 -12.35
N PRO A 353 5.88 -19.42 -12.37
CA PRO A 353 6.22 -18.75 -13.63
C PRO A 353 7.33 -19.41 -14.44
N LEU A 354 8.14 -20.27 -13.85
CA LEU A 354 9.14 -21.05 -14.58
C LEU A 354 8.52 -21.98 -15.64
N ALA A 355 7.29 -22.43 -15.38
CA ALA A 355 6.54 -23.26 -16.30
C ALA A 355 5.75 -22.46 -17.37
N ALA A 356 5.67 -21.12 -17.26
CA ALA A 356 4.87 -20.28 -18.16
C ALA A 356 5.13 -20.49 -19.65
N PRO A 357 6.37 -20.70 -20.13
CA PRO A 357 6.62 -20.98 -21.55
C PRO A 357 5.97 -22.28 -22.05
N ALA A 358 5.79 -23.27 -21.18
CA ALA A 358 5.21 -24.56 -21.51
C ALA A 358 3.69 -24.62 -21.37
N ILE A 359 3.12 -24.01 -20.29
CA ILE A 359 1.70 -24.12 -19.95
C ILE A 359 0.87 -22.86 -20.21
N GLY A 360 1.54 -21.74 -20.52
CA GLY A 360 0.91 -20.43 -20.76
C GLY A 360 0.57 -19.67 -19.47
N VAL A 361 0.39 -18.35 -19.61
CA VAL A 361 0.14 -17.42 -18.49
C VAL A 361 -1.19 -17.71 -17.79
N ALA A 362 -2.23 -18.08 -18.53
CA ALA A 362 -3.53 -18.40 -17.95
C ALA A 362 -3.46 -19.58 -16.95
N ALA A 363 -2.71 -20.63 -17.28
CA ALA A 363 -2.51 -21.77 -16.39
C ALA A 363 -1.66 -21.38 -15.17
N VAL A 364 -0.67 -20.50 -15.34
CA VAL A 364 0.15 -20.00 -14.21
C VAL A 364 -0.71 -19.18 -13.24
N VAL A 365 -1.52 -18.24 -13.75
CA VAL A 365 -2.43 -17.42 -12.91
C VAL A 365 -3.43 -18.34 -12.20
N GLY A 366 -4.00 -19.32 -12.90
CA GLY A 366 -4.89 -20.34 -12.31
C GLY A 366 -4.21 -21.14 -11.19
N ALA A 367 -2.97 -21.57 -11.38
CA ALA A 367 -2.20 -22.31 -10.38
C ALA A 367 -1.85 -21.44 -9.15
N ILE A 368 -1.47 -20.17 -9.35
CA ILE A 368 -1.25 -19.19 -8.25
C ILE A 368 -2.54 -19.03 -7.44
N THR A 369 -3.67 -18.86 -8.13
CA THR A 369 -4.99 -18.76 -7.50
C THR A 369 -5.31 -20.00 -6.67
N ALA A 370 -5.09 -21.19 -7.22
CA ALA A 370 -5.32 -22.45 -6.53
C ALA A 370 -4.47 -22.59 -5.25
N VAL A 371 -3.19 -22.15 -5.28
CA VAL A 371 -2.34 -22.13 -4.09
C VAL A 371 -2.91 -21.19 -3.02
N CYS A 372 -3.37 -20.00 -3.37
CA CYS A 372 -3.95 -19.05 -2.42
C CYS A 372 -5.27 -19.57 -1.83
N VAL A 373 -6.15 -20.16 -2.64
CA VAL A 373 -7.40 -20.79 -2.17
C VAL A 373 -7.10 -21.96 -1.23
N LEU A 374 -6.10 -22.78 -1.55
CA LEU A 374 -5.67 -23.87 -0.68
C LEU A 374 -5.15 -23.37 0.66
N LEU A 375 -4.37 -22.27 0.67
CA LEU A 375 -3.91 -21.64 1.91
C LEU A 375 -5.08 -21.18 2.78
N VAL A 376 -6.11 -20.56 2.19
CA VAL A 376 -7.34 -20.18 2.91
C VAL A 376 -7.99 -21.44 3.50
N ALA A 377 -8.21 -22.49 2.71
CA ALA A 377 -8.86 -23.72 3.15
C ALA A 377 -8.09 -24.43 4.28
N VAL A 378 -6.75 -24.52 4.15
CA VAL A 378 -5.88 -25.11 5.19
C VAL A 378 -5.96 -24.29 6.47
N THR A 379 -5.92 -22.97 6.39
CA THR A 379 -5.96 -22.10 7.58
C THR A 379 -7.30 -22.24 8.31
N ILE A 380 -8.43 -22.20 7.59
CA ILE A 380 -9.76 -22.35 8.19
C ILE A 380 -9.93 -23.74 8.84
N THR A 381 -9.47 -24.78 8.16
CA THR A 381 -9.61 -26.16 8.69
C THR A 381 -8.74 -26.40 9.92
N THR A 382 -7.55 -25.83 9.97
CA THR A 382 -6.66 -25.92 11.13
C THR A 382 -7.21 -25.15 12.33
N ALA A 383 -7.74 -23.92 12.11
CA ALA A 383 -8.37 -23.14 13.17
C ALA A 383 -9.59 -23.87 13.77
N ARG A 384 -10.47 -24.43 12.93
CA ARG A 384 -11.64 -25.21 13.41
C ARG A 384 -11.26 -26.45 14.20
N ARG A 385 -10.13 -27.12 13.88
CA ARG A 385 -9.65 -28.27 14.64
C ARG A 385 -9.13 -27.86 16.01
N ALA A 386 -8.38 -26.75 16.11
CA ALA A 386 -7.90 -26.24 17.37
C ALA A 386 -9.05 -25.90 18.33
N SER A 387 -10.05 -25.13 17.88
CA SER A 387 -11.20 -24.76 18.71
C SER A 387 -12.05 -25.97 19.18
N ARG A 388 -12.11 -27.06 18.40
CA ARG A 388 -12.79 -28.31 18.83
C ARG A 388 -12.00 -29.09 19.88
N GLN A 389 -10.66 -29.01 19.86
CA GLN A 389 -9.80 -29.66 20.87
C GLN A 389 -9.83 -28.91 22.21
N GLU A 390 -10.01 -27.59 22.20
CA GLU A 390 -10.15 -26.78 23.42
C GLU A 390 -11.54 -26.95 24.08
N ALA A 391 -12.57 -27.31 23.29
CA ALA A 391 -13.94 -27.54 23.77
C ALA A 391 -14.21 -28.98 24.24
N ALA A 392 -13.29 -29.92 24.03
CA ALA A 392 -13.37 -31.33 24.41
C ALA A 392 -12.52 -31.65 25.63
#